data_7d7854d1a98e58cf814008381f2887c8
#
_entry.id   7d7854d1a98e58cf814008381f2887c8
#
_cell.length_a   1.000
_cell.length_b   1.000
_cell.length_c   1.000
_cell.angle_alpha   90.00
_cell.angle_beta   90.00
_cell.angle_gamma   90.00
#
_symmetry.space_group_name_H-M   'P 1'
#
loop_
_entity.id
_entity.type
_entity.pdbx_description
1 polymer ?
#
loop_
_entity_poly.entity_id
_entity_poly.type
_entity_poly.pdbx_seq_one_letter_code
_entity_poly.pdbx_strand_id
1 'polypeptide(L)'
;MIRVFIVDDHYIVVEGLRSLFNNEKNIEVVGYAMNAEGCLHFLALNATDVILMDINMPGKNGIQLCKEVKEKYPSVMVLALSTYNQDSYIRQMMENGASGYILKNTDKEELTEAIHSIYNGDKYLSFEVNKMIRSHPRDHQLPLLTRREKEVLAMVMEGYTTPEIAQKLFISEATVNSHRRNLLDKMQAKNTVSLIKIALENKLV
;
A
#
# COMPACT_ATOMS: atom_id res chain seq x y z
N MET A 1 14.43 -21.48 -9.23
CA MET A 1 14.52 -20.66 -7.99
C MET A 1 13.85 -19.33 -8.28
N ILE A 2 12.87 -18.92 -7.49
CA ILE A 2 12.09 -17.70 -7.68
C ILE A 2 12.86 -16.56 -7.04
N ARG A 3 13.20 -15.53 -7.82
CA ARG A 3 13.93 -14.34 -7.34
C ARG A 3 12.93 -13.35 -6.76
N VAL A 4 12.95 -13.20 -5.45
CA VAL A 4 12.06 -12.33 -4.69
C VAL A 4 12.79 -11.06 -4.28
N PHE A 5 12.18 -9.89 -4.55
CA PHE A 5 12.65 -8.59 -4.11
C PHE A 5 11.65 -8.00 -3.09
N ILE A 6 12.15 -7.37 -2.03
CA ILE A 6 11.30 -6.83 -0.95
C ILE A 6 11.31 -5.30 -1.03
N VAL A 7 10.12 -4.69 -0.92
CA VAL A 7 9.99 -3.22 -0.84
C VAL A 7 9.13 -2.87 0.36
N ASP A 8 9.76 -2.34 1.41
CA ASP A 8 9.10 -1.97 2.67
C ASP A 8 9.94 -0.93 3.40
N ASP A 9 9.34 0.14 3.90
CA ASP A 9 10.04 1.20 4.63
C ASP A 9 10.36 0.85 6.09
N HIS A 10 9.94 -0.34 6.55
CA HIS A 10 10.24 -0.87 7.88
C HIS A 10 11.34 -1.93 7.80
N TYR A 11 12.55 -1.57 8.18
CA TYR A 11 13.71 -2.49 8.14
C TYR A 11 13.48 -3.80 8.89
N ILE A 12 12.76 -3.77 10.02
CA ILE A 12 12.44 -4.98 10.80
C ILE A 12 11.59 -5.96 9.97
N VAL A 13 10.65 -5.46 9.17
CA VAL A 13 9.83 -6.30 8.28
C VAL A 13 10.69 -6.93 7.20
N VAL A 14 11.58 -6.15 6.59
CA VAL A 14 12.53 -6.64 5.59
C VAL A 14 13.38 -7.79 6.14
N GLU A 15 14.01 -7.60 7.31
CA GLU A 15 14.84 -8.64 7.94
C GLU A 15 14.02 -9.87 8.37
N GLY A 16 12.80 -9.66 8.84
CA GLY A 16 11.87 -10.75 9.14
C GLY A 16 11.57 -11.60 7.91
N LEU A 17 11.20 -10.97 6.79
CA LEU A 17 10.93 -11.66 5.52
C LEU A 17 12.18 -12.37 4.98
N ARG A 18 13.35 -11.73 5.03
CA ARG A 18 14.62 -12.38 4.64
C ARG A 18 14.90 -13.63 5.47
N SER A 19 14.72 -13.53 6.78
CA SER A 19 14.92 -14.68 7.70
C SER A 19 13.95 -15.82 7.41
N LEU A 20 12.69 -15.54 7.09
CA LEU A 20 11.68 -16.53 6.72
C LEU A 20 12.10 -17.37 5.50
N PHE A 21 12.76 -16.74 4.52
CA PHE A 21 13.15 -17.40 3.26
C PHE A 21 14.58 -17.95 3.25
N ASN A 22 15.41 -17.72 4.26
CA ASN A 22 16.81 -18.20 4.31
C ASN A 22 16.98 -19.71 4.07
N ASN A 23 15.97 -20.51 4.42
CA ASN A 23 16.00 -21.98 4.28
C ASN A 23 15.04 -22.51 3.22
N GLU A 24 14.47 -21.62 2.37
CA GLU A 24 13.57 -22.04 1.30
C GLU A 24 14.36 -22.43 0.05
N LYS A 25 14.19 -23.67 -0.41
CA LYS A 25 14.97 -24.21 -1.54
C LYS A 25 14.60 -23.58 -2.89
N ASN A 26 13.38 -23.05 -3.01
CA ASN A 26 12.83 -22.59 -4.29
C ASN A 26 12.65 -21.07 -4.34
N ILE A 27 12.98 -20.34 -3.27
CA ILE A 27 12.86 -18.89 -3.17
C ILE A 27 14.21 -18.30 -2.79
N GLU A 28 14.62 -17.27 -3.49
CA GLU A 28 15.84 -16.50 -3.21
C GLU A 28 15.48 -15.02 -3.06
N VAL A 29 15.78 -14.42 -1.90
CA VAL A 29 15.66 -12.98 -1.72
C VAL A 29 16.87 -12.30 -2.34
N VAL A 30 16.70 -11.74 -3.53
CA VAL A 30 17.77 -11.11 -4.32
C VAL A 30 18.13 -9.70 -3.88
N GLY A 31 17.30 -9.08 -3.04
CA GLY A 31 17.55 -7.75 -2.48
C GLY A 31 16.32 -7.13 -1.86
N TYR A 32 16.49 -5.86 -1.43
CA TYR A 32 15.39 -5.07 -0.89
C TYR A 32 15.57 -3.57 -1.15
N ALA A 33 14.50 -2.81 -1.03
CA ALA A 33 14.50 -1.35 -1.01
C ALA A 33 13.57 -0.82 0.08
N MET A 34 13.93 0.34 0.62
CA MET A 34 13.15 1.04 1.67
C MET A 34 12.19 2.10 1.07
N ASN A 35 12.15 2.24 -0.24
CA ASN A 35 11.34 3.21 -0.96
C ASN A 35 11.20 2.85 -2.45
N ALA A 36 10.32 3.58 -3.13
CA ALA A 36 10.01 3.35 -4.54
C ALA A 36 11.20 3.60 -5.48
N GLU A 37 12.03 4.59 -5.20
CA GLU A 37 13.19 4.93 -6.05
C GLU A 37 14.23 3.81 -6.02
N GLY A 38 14.55 3.30 -4.84
CA GLY A 38 15.44 2.15 -4.67
C GLY A 38 14.94 0.90 -5.37
N CYS A 39 13.61 0.65 -5.33
CA CYS A 39 12.99 -0.44 -6.05
C CYS A 39 13.20 -0.32 -7.57
N LEU A 40 12.87 0.82 -8.16
CA LEU A 40 13.01 1.04 -9.60
C LEU A 40 14.46 0.98 -10.05
N HIS A 41 15.38 1.50 -9.23
CA HIS A 41 16.81 1.41 -9.51
C HIS A 41 17.30 -0.04 -9.51
N PHE A 42 16.88 -0.84 -8.53
CA PHE A 42 17.23 -2.26 -8.46
C PHE A 42 16.72 -3.04 -9.67
N LEU A 43 15.45 -2.85 -10.04
CA LEU A 43 14.82 -3.53 -11.17
C LEU A 43 15.46 -3.21 -12.52
N ALA A 44 16.05 -2.02 -12.65
CA ALA A 44 16.78 -1.64 -13.87
C ALA A 44 18.09 -2.42 -14.08
N LEU A 45 18.66 -2.97 -13.00
CA LEU A 45 19.97 -3.61 -13.01
C LEU A 45 19.91 -5.12 -12.73
N ASN A 46 18.83 -5.60 -12.14
CA ASN A 46 18.74 -6.96 -11.62
C ASN A 46 17.46 -7.66 -12.07
N ALA A 47 17.58 -8.93 -12.39
CA ALA A 47 16.44 -9.76 -12.72
C ALA A 47 15.64 -10.11 -11.45
N THR A 48 14.33 -9.90 -11.51
CA THR A 48 13.39 -10.14 -10.41
C THR A 48 12.15 -10.84 -10.97
N ASP A 49 11.65 -11.83 -10.27
CA ASP A 49 10.44 -12.56 -10.67
C ASP A 49 9.22 -12.06 -9.89
N VAL A 50 9.39 -11.86 -8.58
CA VAL A 50 8.32 -11.45 -7.66
C VAL A 50 8.80 -10.30 -6.78
N ILE A 51 7.94 -9.30 -6.59
CA ILE A 51 8.14 -8.23 -5.61
C ILE A 51 7.15 -8.41 -4.47
N LEU A 52 7.65 -8.50 -3.23
CA LEU A 52 6.85 -8.30 -2.01
C LEU A 52 6.80 -6.81 -1.75
N MET A 53 5.64 -6.20 -1.89
CA MET A 53 5.51 -4.74 -1.90
C MET A 53 4.62 -4.24 -0.78
N ASP A 54 5.19 -3.46 0.13
CA ASP A 54 4.38 -2.70 1.08
C ASP A 54 3.57 -1.61 0.37
N ILE A 55 2.37 -1.38 0.88
CA ILE A 55 1.46 -0.37 0.32
C ILE A 55 1.76 1.01 0.90
N ASN A 56 2.06 1.09 2.19
CA ASN A 56 2.16 2.36 2.91
C ASN A 56 3.61 2.83 3.08
N MET A 57 4.22 3.27 2.02
CA MET A 57 5.55 3.88 2.05
C MET A 57 5.48 5.41 1.96
N PRO A 58 6.42 6.13 2.58
CA PRO A 58 6.50 7.59 2.47
C PRO A 58 6.83 8.03 1.04
N GLY A 59 6.30 9.17 0.62
CA GLY A 59 6.47 9.68 -0.74
C GLY A 59 5.59 8.92 -1.75
N LYS A 60 6.17 8.13 -2.63
CA LYS A 60 5.44 7.27 -3.56
C LYS A 60 5.00 5.99 -2.86
N ASN A 61 3.70 5.81 -2.71
CA ASN A 61 3.13 4.61 -2.07
C ASN A 61 3.20 3.36 -2.99
N GLY A 62 2.95 2.17 -2.40
CA GLY A 62 3.03 0.90 -3.12
C GLY A 62 2.06 0.77 -4.30
N ILE A 63 0.91 1.44 -4.27
CA ILE A 63 -0.06 1.41 -5.39
C ILE A 63 0.50 2.14 -6.60
N GLN A 64 1.06 3.34 -6.38
CA GLN A 64 1.70 4.12 -7.44
C GLN A 64 2.92 3.39 -7.99
N LEU A 65 3.70 2.78 -7.10
CA LEU A 65 4.86 1.98 -7.48
C LEU A 65 4.45 0.73 -8.27
N CYS A 66 3.41 0.02 -7.84
CA CYS A 66 2.87 -1.15 -8.54
C CYS A 66 2.51 -0.81 -9.99
N LYS A 67 1.76 0.27 -10.20
CA LYS A 67 1.42 0.76 -11.54
C LYS A 67 2.67 0.98 -12.39
N GLU A 68 3.65 1.72 -11.88
CA GLU A 68 4.88 2.03 -12.61
C GLU A 68 5.73 0.78 -12.89
N VAL A 69 5.80 -0.16 -11.93
CA VAL A 69 6.48 -1.45 -12.12
C VAL A 69 5.79 -2.26 -13.23
N LYS A 70 4.47 -2.34 -13.22
CA LYS A 70 3.73 -3.10 -14.24
C LYS A 70 3.79 -2.46 -15.63
N GLU A 71 3.91 -1.13 -15.72
CA GLU A 71 4.12 -0.43 -16.98
C GLU A 71 5.53 -0.67 -17.55
N LYS A 72 6.58 -0.67 -16.71
CA LYS A 72 7.97 -0.81 -17.14
C LYS A 72 8.47 -2.26 -17.20
N TYR A 73 7.97 -3.10 -16.31
CA TYR A 73 8.38 -4.49 -16.11
C TYR A 73 7.16 -5.42 -16.03
N PRO A 74 6.39 -5.60 -17.11
CA PRO A 74 5.11 -6.32 -17.11
C PRO A 74 5.22 -7.79 -16.68
N SER A 75 6.40 -8.42 -16.85
CA SER A 75 6.65 -9.80 -16.42
C SER A 75 6.87 -9.96 -14.92
N VAL A 76 7.21 -8.89 -14.21
CA VAL A 76 7.44 -8.94 -12.75
C VAL A 76 6.10 -9.06 -12.04
N MET A 77 5.96 -10.08 -11.20
CA MET A 77 4.76 -10.29 -10.38
C MET A 77 4.83 -9.44 -9.11
N VAL A 78 3.71 -8.84 -8.72
CA VAL A 78 3.66 -8.00 -7.51
C VAL A 78 2.69 -8.64 -6.53
N LEU A 79 3.21 -9.02 -5.35
CA LEU A 79 2.43 -9.45 -4.18
C LEU A 79 2.40 -8.31 -3.18
N ALA A 80 1.22 -7.71 -3.00
CA ALA A 80 1.04 -6.67 -2.00
C ALA A 80 1.04 -7.25 -0.58
N LEU A 81 1.82 -6.61 0.30
CA LEU A 81 1.82 -6.86 1.74
C LEU A 81 1.22 -5.66 2.46
N SER A 82 0.27 -5.88 3.35
CA SER A 82 -0.38 -4.79 4.07
C SER A 82 -0.74 -5.15 5.50
N THR A 83 -0.65 -4.17 6.39
CA THR A 83 -1.25 -4.26 7.74
C THR A 83 -2.73 -3.90 7.72
N TYR A 84 -3.22 -3.34 6.61
CA TYR A 84 -4.59 -2.85 6.47
C TYR A 84 -5.43 -3.82 5.64
N ASN A 85 -6.62 -4.08 6.16
CA ASN A 85 -7.64 -4.92 5.57
C ASN A 85 -8.77 -4.11 4.90
N GLN A 86 -8.47 -2.90 4.39
CA GLN A 86 -9.47 -2.05 3.75
C GLN A 86 -9.65 -2.46 2.28
N ASP A 87 -10.89 -2.71 1.88
CA ASP A 87 -11.29 -3.11 0.52
C ASP A 87 -10.75 -2.17 -0.58
N SER A 88 -10.70 -0.87 -0.30
CA SER A 88 -10.17 0.14 -1.24
C SER A 88 -8.70 -0.08 -1.61
N TYR A 89 -7.84 -0.48 -0.67
CA TYR A 89 -6.42 -0.78 -0.94
C TYR A 89 -6.27 -2.03 -1.80
N ILE A 90 -7.04 -3.07 -1.47
CA ILE A 90 -7.03 -4.33 -2.20
C ILE A 90 -7.41 -4.09 -3.65
N ARG A 91 -8.54 -3.41 -3.88
CA ARG A 91 -9.03 -3.11 -5.23
C ARG A 91 -8.03 -2.29 -6.04
N GLN A 92 -7.52 -1.21 -5.47
CA GLN A 92 -6.57 -0.35 -6.19
C GLN A 92 -5.27 -1.08 -6.52
N MET A 93 -4.73 -1.93 -5.62
CA MET A 93 -3.57 -2.76 -5.95
C MET A 93 -3.85 -3.69 -7.12
N MET A 94 -4.98 -4.40 -7.10
CA MET A 94 -5.37 -5.33 -8.16
C MET A 94 -5.64 -4.60 -9.49
N GLU A 95 -6.30 -3.44 -9.47
CA GLU A 95 -6.54 -2.59 -10.64
C GLU A 95 -5.24 -2.04 -11.26
N ASN A 96 -4.23 -1.76 -10.43
CA ASN A 96 -2.91 -1.34 -10.89
C ASN A 96 -1.98 -2.53 -11.25
N GLY A 97 -2.53 -3.73 -11.36
CA GLY A 97 -1.84 -4.89 -11.92
C GLY A 97 -1.11 -5.76 -10.90
N ALA A 98 -1.37 -5.63 -9.61
CA ALA A 98 -0.86 -6.59 -8.63
C ALA A 98 -1.36 -8.01 -8.95
N SER A 99 -0.49 -8.99 -8.76
CA SER A 99 -0.79 -10.41 -8.96
C SER A 99 -1.42 -11.04 -7.73
N GLY A 100 -1.20 -10.45 -6.55
CA GLY A 100 -1.79 -10.92 -5.31
C GLY A 100 -1.80 -9.88 -4.20
N TYR A 101 -2.53 -10.21 -3.13
CA TYR A 101 -2.64 -9.39 -1.93
C TYR A 101 -2.78 -10.28 -0.69
N ILE A 102 -1.93 -10.04 0.30
CA ILE A 102 -1.97 -10.72 1.60
C ILE A 102 -1.74 -9.72 2.74
N LEU A 103 -2.11 -10.12 3.96
CA LEU A 103 -1.86 -9.32 5.15
C LEU A 103 -0.46 -9.60 5.73
N LYS A 104 0.17 -8.61 6.36
CA LYS A 104 1.50 -8.76 6.98
C LYS A 104 1.53 -9.68 8.22
N ASN A 105 0.35 -10.06 8.74
CA ASN A 105 0.23 -11.03 9.84
C ASN A 105 0.08 -12.49 9.37
N THR A 106 0.24 -12.73 8.09
CA THR A 106 0.19 -14.07 7.49
C THR A 106 1.38 -14.93 7.95
N ASP A 107 1.19 -16.24 8.00
CA ASP A 107 2.29 -17.17 8.31
C ASP A 107 3.20 -17.40 7.09
N LYS A 108 4.29 -18.12 7.34
CA LYS A 108 5.30 -18.44 6.31
C LYS A 108 4.72 -19.30 5.20
N GLU A 109 3.89 -20.26 5.57
CA GLU A 109 3.29 -21.24 4.67
C GLU A 109 2.40 -20.53 3.64
N GLU A 110 1.50 -19.68 4.10
CA GLU A 110 0.62 -18.89 3.22
C GLU A 110 1.41 -17.92 2.33
N LEU A 111 2.45 -17.27 2.87
CA LEU A 111 3.30 -16.37 2.09
C LEU A 111 4.06 -17.12 0.98
N THR A 112 4.59 -18.31 1.29
CA THR A 112 5.28 -19.17 0.33
C THR A 112 4.32 -19.66 -0.76
N GLU A 113 3.11 -20.09 -0.39
CA GLU A 113 2.06 -20.50 -1.32
C GLU A 113 1.67 -19.34 -2.25
N ALA A 114 1.48 -18.14 -1.70
CA ALA A 114 1.15 -16.95 -2.48
C ALA A 114 2.23 -16.63 -3.53
N ILE A 115 3.51 -16.69 -3.15
CA ILE A 115 4.63 -16.45 -4.09
C ILE A 115 4.61 -17.49 -5.21
N HIS A 116 4.44 -18.77 -4.91
CA HIS A 116 4.38 -19.81 -5.92
C HIS A 116 3.18 -19.66 -6.85
N SER A 117 2.00 -19.36 -6.31
CA SER A 117 0.78 -19.15 -7.06
C SER A 117 0.93 -18.02 -8.08
N ILE A 118 1.37 -16.83 -7.63
CA ILE A 118 1.52 -15.69 -8.54
C ILE A 118 2.66 -15.89 -9.56
N TYR A 119 3.73 -16.60 -9.19
CA TYR A 119 4.83 -16.94 -10.11
C TYR A 119 4.35 -17.84 -11.24
N ASN A 120 3.39 -18.73 -10.97
CA ASN A 120 2.75 -19.59 -11.97
C ASN A 120 1.71 -18.86 -12.83
N GLY A 121 1.45 -17.57 -12.56
CA GLY A 121 0.52 -16.75 -13.32
C GLY A 121 -0.90 -16.67 -12.75
N ASP A 122 -1.15 -17.32 -11.61
CA ASP A 122 -2.44 -17.24 -10.93
C ASP A 122 -2.54 -15.93 -10.11
N LYS A 123 -3.77 -15.51 -9.79
CA LYS A 123 -3.99 -14.44 -8.83
C LYS A 123 -4.18 -15.00 -7.43
N TYR A 124 -3.52 -14.42 -6.45
CA TYR A 124 -3.60 -14.85 -5.06
C TYR A 124 -4.22 -13.77 -4.16
N LEU A 125 -5.26 -14.14 -3.46
CA LEU A 125 -5.85 -13.31 -2.38
C LEU A 125 -6.03 -14.23 -1.17
N SER A 126 -5.49 -13.84 -0.02
CA SER A 126 -5.66 -14.62 1.21
C SER A 126 -7.15 -14.82 1.54
N PHE A 127 -7.46 -15.84 2.33
CA PHE A 127 -8.84 -16.11 2.73
C PHE A 127 -9.51 -14.90 3.38
N GLU A 128 -8.80 -14.21 4.27
CA GLU A 128 -9.30 -13.00 4.94
C GLU A 128 -9.59 -11.87 3.95
N VAL A 129 -8.68 -11.64 3.01
CA VAL A 129 -8.83 -10.64 1.95
C VAL A 129 -10.02 -10.96 1.04
N ASN A 130 -10.20 -12.22 0.64
CA ASN A 130 -11.35 -12.66 -0.15
C ASN A 130 -12.68 -12.46 0.59
N LYS A 131 -12.72 -12.77 1.89
CA LYS A 131 -13.89 -12.55 2.74
C LYS A 131 -14.28 -11.08 2.80
N MET A 132 -13.31 -10.19 2.91
CA MET A 132 -13.54 -8.73 2.94
C MET A 132 -14.13 -8.20 1.64
N ILE A 133 -13.56 -8.56 0.50
CA ILE A 133 -14.06 -8.14 -0.81
C ILE A 133 -15.53 -8.59 -1.02
N ARG A 134 -15.87 -9.79 -0.54
CA ARG A 134 -17.24 -10.33 -0.65
C ARG A 134 -18.23 -9.68 0.31
N SER A 135 -17.78 -9.21 1.46
CA SER A 135 -18.65 -8.58 2.46
C SER A 135 -19.00 -7.13 2.15
N HIS A 136 -18.33 -6.48 1.18
CA HIS A 136 -18.57 -5.11 0.77
C HIS A 136 -18.84 -5.04 -0.73
N PRO A 137 -20.10 -5.25 -1.19
CA PRO A 137 -20.46 -5.04 -2.59
C PRO A 137 -20.25 -3.57 -2.98
N ARG A 138 -19.96 -3.36 -4.24
CA ARG A 138 -19.48 -2.18 -4.98
C ARG A 138 -20.07 -0.78 -4.71
N ASP A 139 -20.50 -0.43 -3.51
CA ASP A 139 -20.97 0.92 -3.21
C ASP A 139 -19.95 1.68 -2.35
N HIS A 140 -19.42 2.75 -2.93
CA HIS A 140 -18.47 3.75 -2.41
C HIS A 140 -16.98 3.32 -2.39
N GLN A 141 -16.32 3.51 -3.53
CA GLN A 141 -14.85 3.59 -3.61
C GLN A 141 -14.36 4.83 -2.86
N LEU A 142 -13.94 4.65 -1.62
CA LEU A 142 -13.26 5.72 -0.89
C LEU A 142 -11.81 5.84 -1.38
N PRO A 143 -11.35 7.02 -1.69
CA PRO A 143 -9.99 7.24 -2.15
C PRO A 143 -8.99 6.96 -1.01
N LEU A 144 -7.82 6.46 -1.39
CA LEU A 144 -6.74 6.22 -0.45
C LEU A 144 -6.17 7.53 0.09
N LEU A 145 -6.27 7.67 1.40
CA LEU A 145 -5.62 8.75 2.13
C LEU A 145 -4.22 8.33 2.55
N THR A 146 -3.23 9.13 2.20
CA THR A 146 -1.87 9.00 2.73
C THR A 146 -1.87 9.17 4.25
N ARG A 147 -0.81 8.72 4.92
CA ARG A 147 -0.65 8.91 6.36
C ARG A 147 -0.85 10.37 6.75
N ARG A 148 -0.24 11.29 5.99
CA ARG A 148 -0.32 12.74 6.26
C ARG A 148 -1.72 13.32 6.05
N GLU A 149 -2.44 12.83 5.04
CA GLU A 149 -3.84 13.21 4.83
C GLU A 149 -4.74 12.72 5.96
N LYS A 150 -4.50 11.52 6.50
CA LYS A 150 -5.23 11.01 7.67
C LYS A 150 -4.98 11.84 8.92
N GLU A 151 -3.71 12.21 9.19
CA GLU A 151 -3.34 13.07 10.32
C GLU A 151 -4.02 14.44 10.20
N VAL A 152 -4.01 15.04 9.01
CA VAL A 152 -4.70 16.32 8.76
C VAL A 152 -6.21 16.18 8.88
N LEU A 153 -6.81 15.10 8.33
CA LEU A 153 -8.24 14.85 8.41
C LEU A 153 -8.71 14.70 9.85
N ALA A 154 -8.00 13.93 10.69
CA ALA A 154 -8.31 13.76 12.10
C ALA A 154 -8.36 15.10 12.83
N MET A 155 -7.37 15.96 12.62
CA MET A 155 -7.33 17.29 13.24
C MET A 155 -8.43 18.21 12.73
N VAL A 156 -8.77 18.12 11.44
CA VAL A 156 -9.92 18.87 10.85
C VAL A 156 -11.23 18.41 11.51
N MET A 157 -11.40 17.11 11.77
CA MET A 157 -12.60 16.57 12.44
C MET A 157 -12.67 16.98 13.92
N GLU A 158 -11.51 17.15 14.58
CA GLU A 158 -11.43 17.71 15.94
C GLU A 158 -11.62 19.23 15.99
N GLY A 159 -11.77 19.90 14.83
CA GLY A 159 -12.04 21.32 14.73
C GLY A 159 -10.83 22.24 14.72
N TYR A 160 -9.61 21.70 14.58
CA TYR A 160 -8.39 22.53 14.50
C TYR A 160 -8.37 23.39 13.22
N THR A 161 -7.89 24.62 13.38
CA THR A 161 -7.63 25.56 12.29
C THR A 161 -6.33 25.19 11.54
N THR A 162 -6.16 25.74 10.33
CA THR A 162 -4.94 25.53 9.52
C THR A 162 -3.65 25.89 10.28
N PRO A 163 -3.55 27.05 10.97
CA PRO A 163 -2.35 27.37 11.78
C PRO A 163 -2.08 26.38 12.91
N GLU A 164 -3.11 25.94 13.62
CA GLU A 164 -2.98 24.98 14.73
C GLU A 164 -2.52 23.60 14.22
N ILE A 165 -3.04 23.14 13.09
CA ILE A 165 -2.59 21.92 12.42
C ILE A 165 -1.13 22.05 11.99
N ALA A 166 -0.75 23.17 11.39
CA ALA A 166 0.61 23.45 10.96
C ALA A 166 1.58 23.35 12.14
N GLN A 167 1.24 23.96 13.27
CA GLN A 167 2.03 23.93 14.50
C GLN A 167 2.15 22.52 15.06
N LYS A 168 1.04 21.79 15.20
CA LYS A 168 1.02 20.43 15.77
C LYS A 168 1.79 19.41 14.91
N LEU A 169 1.73 19.57 13.59
CA LEU A 169 2.38 18.66 12.65
C LEU A 169 3.80 19.10 12.24
N PHE A 170 4.27 20.23 12.73
CA PHE A 170 5.59 20.82 12.39
C PHE A 170 5.79 21.02 10.88
N ILE A 171 4.77 21.56 10.19
CA ILE A 171 4.78 21.84 8.75
C ILE A 171 4.25 23.25 8.49
N SER A 172 4.45 23.77 7.27
CA SER A 172 3.90 25.08 6.90
C SER A 172 2.36 25.05 6.70
N GLU A 173 1.70 26.19 6.92
CA GLU A 173 0.27 26.34 6.61
C GLU A 173 -0.03 26.05 5.12
N ALA A 174 0.89 26.43 4.23
CA ALA A 174 0.76 26.11 2.80
C ALA A 174 0.72 24.59 2.56
N THR A 175 1.52 23.83 3.30
CA THR A 175 1.53 22.35 3.25
C THR A 175 0.22 21.77 3.77
N VAL A 176 -0.32 22.31 4.88
CA VAL A 176 -1.63 21.90 5.41
C VAL A 176 -2.73 22.18 4.40
N ASN A 177 -2.72 23.36 3.78
CA ASN A 177 -3.72 23.74 2.76
C ASN A 177 -3.63 22.81 1.52
N SER A 178 -2.44 22.40 1.13
CA SER A 178 -2.27 21.42 0.05
C SER A 178 -2.88 20.06 0.42
N HIS A 179 -2.64 19.56 1.64
CA HIS A 179 -3.28 18.33 2.11
C HIS A 179 -4.81 18.45 2.21
N ARG A 180 -5.32 19.58 2.70
CA ARG A 180 -6.78 19.85 2.74
C ARG A 180 -7.41 19.86 1.35
N ARG A 181 -6.75 20.49 0.36
CA ARG A 181 -7.21 20.47 -1.03
C ARG A 181 -7.23 19.05 -1.58
N ASN A 182 -6.14 18.30 -1.41
CA ASN A 182 -6.06 16.91 -1.83
C ASN A 182 -7.14 16.04 -1.19
N LEU A 183 -7.47 16.28 0.09
CA LEU A 183 -8.56 15.59 0.79
C LEU A 183 -9.93 15.92 0.16
N LEU A 184 -10.22 17.19 -0.11
CA LEU A 184 -11.46 17.60 -0.76
C LEU A 184 -11.59 16.97 -2.15
N ASP A 185 -10.53 17.01 -2.95
CA ASP A 185 -10.51 16.45 -4.30
C ASP A 185 -10.68 14.92 -4.27
N LYS A 186 -9.90 14.23 -3.44
CA LYS A 186 -9.98 12.77 -3.29
C LYS A 186 -11.34 12.29 -2.80
N MET A 187 -11.90 12.98 -1.83
CA MET A 187 -13.20 12.64 -1.23
C MET A 187 -14.38 13.21 -2.02
N GLN A 188 -14.11 13.92 -3.14
CA GLN A 188 -15.13 14.62 -3.92
C GLN A 188 -16.03 15.52 -3.04
N ALA A 189 -15.45 16.07 -1.98
CA ALA A 189 -16.15 16.91 -1.02
C ALA A 189 -16.13 18.37 -1.46
N LYS A 190 -17.30 19.03 -1.47
CA LYS A 190 -17.42 20.42 -1.89
C LYS A 190 -16.84 21.42 -0.89
N ASN A 191 -16.77 21.05 0.37
CA ASN A 191 -16.26 21.85 1.48
C ASN A 191 -15.88 20.98 2.68
N THR A 192 -15.33 21.62 3.73
CA THR A 192 -14.90 20.93 4.95
C THR A 192 -16.06 20.20 5.66
N VAL A 193 -17.28 20.75 5.64
CA VAL A 193 -18.44 20.10 6.28
C VAL A 193 -18.81 18.82 5.56
N SER A 194 -18.84 18.83 4.22
CA SER A 194 -19.08 17.60 3.45
C SER A 194 -17.95 16.59 3.60
N LEU A 195 -16.69 17.05 3.72
CA LEU A 195 -15.54 16.20 3.99
C LEU A 195 -15.69 15.46 5.32
N ILE A 196 -16.02 16.18 6.40
CA ILE A 196 -16.24 15.60 7.72
C ILE A 196 -17.39 14.58 7.71
N LYS A 197 -18.52 14.92 7.05
CA LYS A 197 -19.66 14.03 6.91
C LYS A 197 -19.25 12.70 6.25
N ILE A 198 -18.59 12.78 5.09
CA ILE A 198 -18.11 11.60 4.37
C ILE A 198 -17.13 10.79 5.22
N ALA A 199 -16.22 11.45 5.96
CA ALA A 199 -15.25 10.79 6.82
C ALA A 199 -15.92 10.01 7.97
N LEU A 200 -16.97 10.58 8.60
CA LEU A 200 -17.75 9.94 9.66
C LEU A 200 -18.56 8.75 9.13
N GLU A 201 -19.28 8.91 8.01
CA GLU A 201 -20.07 7.86 7.39
C GLU A 201 -19.22 6.63 7.02
N ASN A 202 -17.95 6.86 6.68
CA ASN A 202 -17.04 5.82 6.22
C ASN A 202 -15.97 5.40 7.24
N LYS A 203 -16.05 5.89 8.48
CA LYS A 203 -15.13 5.55 9.59
C LYS A 203 -13.64 5.66 9.20
N LEU A 204 -13.26 6.78 8.56
CA LEU A 204 -11.91 6.97 8.03
C LEU A 204 -10.87 7.35 9.08
N VAL A 205 -11.31 7.79 10.25
CA VAL A 205 -10.49 8.20 11.40
C VAL A 205 -11.13 7.66 12.68
#